data_a1ef40a65c4395a570d16f71525d27f1
#
_entry.id   a1ef40a65c4395a570d16f71525d27f1
#
_cell.length_a   1.000
_cell.length_b   1.000
_cell.length_c   1.000
_cell.angle_alpha   90.00
_cell.angle_beta   90.00
_cell.angle_gamma   90.00
#
_symmetry.space_group_name_H-M   'P 1'
#
loop_
_entity.id
_entity.type
_entity.pdbx_description
1 polymer ?
#
loop_
_entity_poly.entity_id
_entity_poly.type
_entity_poly.pdbx_seq_one_letter_code
_entity_poly.pdbx_strand_id
1 'polypeptide(L)'
;LLAGCAVGPDYERPDLAMPDTHRVEPGLELTTGELPKWKAVFRDPLLQALIERGLENNLDLAAARSRLREAEAELTRARAPLYPSLDVAAGGEREYESELTGGDGETADTYSFLGLLSWELDIWGFNRRRAEAAAADLESAQWSVYARQVSLIGAIAASYFNLVAVNEQLSLTNSTVATRIQALRIQELRNQSGMISGLEVAQAKVSLAEAEKQIPTLKNSRLVFENQLRRLLGEMPASVNTSRSFEDIPFATGLPAGLPSDLLERRPDVRVAELGLVAANAEVGVAKADLFPRLTLTGEFGTESADLSDLLDSGGRAWVATLGVAQPLF
;
A
#
# COMPACT_ATOMS: atom_id res chain seq x y z
N LEU A 1 32.28 -16.30 10.81
CA LEU A 1 30.91 -16.64 10.44
C LEU A 1 30.42 -17.74 11.37
N LEU A 2 29.90 -17.38 12.55
CA LEU A 2 29.15 -18.28 13.43
C LEU A 2 27.78 -18.50 12.79
N ALA A 3 27.61 -19.62 12.08
CA ALA A 3 26.31 -20.13 11.69
C ALA A 3 25.60 -20.67 12.94
N GLY A 4 25.16 -19.79 13.84
CA GLY A 4 24.30 -20.14 14.95
C GLY A 4 22.92 -20.54 14.41
N CYS A 5 22.35 -21.65 14.88
CA CYS A 5 20.99 -22.05 14.59
C CYS A 5 20.03 -20.99 15.12
N ALA A 6 19.27 -20.30 14.25
CA ALA A 6 18.18 -19.44 14.69
C ALA A 6 17.11 -20.31 15.35
N VAL A 7 16.65 -19.91 16.53
CA VAL A 7 15.58 -20.60 17.25
C VAL A 7 14.23 -20.25 16.61
N GLY A 8 13.29 -21.18 16.63
CA GLY A 8 11.94 -21.01 16.08
C GLY A 8 11.73 -21.82 14.80
N PRO A 9 10.48 -21.90 14.34
CA PRO A 9 10.13 -22.61 13.11
C PRO A 9 10.55 -21.78 11.89
N ASP A 10 10.97 -22.45 10.82
CA ASP A 10 11.03 -21.85 9.49
C ASP A 10 9.63 -21.84 8.89
N TYR A 11 9.36 -20.85 8.04
CA TYR A 11 8.07 -20.78 7.37
C TYR A 11 7.95 -21.88 6.32
N GLU A 12 6.89 -22.66 6.41
CA GLU A 12 6.48 -23.59 5.38
C GLU A 12 5.13 -23.16 4.80
N ARG A 13 5.06 -23.05 3.46
CA ARG A 13 3.82 -22.67 2.79
C ARG A 13 2.76 -23.75 3.03
N PRO A 14 1.55 -23.41 3.51
CA PRO A 14 0.46 -24.35 3.64
C PRO A 14 0.07 -24.96 2.29
N ASP A 15 -0.12 -26.28 2.26
CA ASP A 15 -0.64 -26.97 1.08
C ASP A 15 -2.14 -26.69 0.95
N LEU A 16 -2.52 -25.94 -0.09
CA LEU A 16 -3.91 -25.59 -0.37
C LEU A 16 -4.45 -26.49 -1.49
N ALA A 17 -5.49 -27.25 -1.18
CA ALA A 17 -6.19 -28.06 -2.19
C ALA A 17 -6.90 -27.13 -3.19
N MET A 18 -6.22 -26.74 -4.25
CA MET A 18 -6.78 -25.93 -5.33
C MET A 18 -7.47 -26.83 -6.37
N PRO A 19 -8.63 -26.41 -6.92
CA PRO A 19 -9.25 -27.13 -8.02
C PRO A 19 -8.38 -27.02 -9.28
N ASP A 20 -8.36 -28.09 -10.08
CA ASP A 20 -7.58 -28.13 -11.34
C ASP A 20 -8.13 -27.19 -12.42
N THR A 21 -9.40 -26.82 -12.32
CA THR A 21 -10.08 -25.97 -13.32
C THR A 21 -10.94 -24.90 -12.67
N HIS A 22 -11.14 -23.76 -13.33
CA HIS A 22 -12.10 -22.76 -12.93
C HIS A 22 -13.53 -23.28 -13.10
N ARG A 23 -14.43 -22.84 -12.20
CA ARG A 23 -15.86 -23.07 -12.37
C ARG A 23 -16.37 -22.14 -13.48
N VAL A 24 -16.76 -22.74 -14.61
CA VAL A 24 -17.31 -22.03 -15.78
C VAL A 24 -18.67 -22.56 -16.14
N GLU A 25 -19.45 -21.77 -16.87
CA GLU A 25 -20.72 -22.25 -17.44
C GLU A 25 -20.46 -23.33 -18.51
N PRO A 26 -21.35 -24.34 -18.62
CA PRO A 26 -21.23 -25.36 -19.64
C PRO A 26 -21.15 -24.75 -21.05
N GLY A 27 -20.11 -25.13 -21.81
CA GLY A 27 -19.90 -24.64 -23.18
C GLY A 27 -18.98 -23.44 -23.32
N LEU A 28 -18.45 -22.87 -22.21
CA LEU A 28 -17.41 -21.86 -22.27
C LEU A 28 -16.04 -22.53 -22.27
N GLU A 29 -15.31 -22.45 -23.38
CA GLU A 29 -13.92 -22.89 -23.44
C GLU A 29 -13.00 -21.80 -22.86
N LEU A 30 -12.25 -22.16 -21.79
CA LEU A 30 -11.22 -21.28 -21.26
C LEU A 30 -9.94 -21.44 -22.06
N THR A 31 -9.44 -20.37 -22.59
CA THR A 31 -8.12 -20.35 -23.20
C THR A 31 -7.05 -20.36 -22.13
N THR A 32 -6.06 -21.24 -22.28
CA THR A 32 -4.84 -21.24 -21.46
C THR A 32 -3.81 -20.30 -22.10
N GLY A 33 -3.12 -19.51 -21.31
CA GLY A 33 -2.10 -18.61 -21.81
C GLY A 33 -1.64 -17.60 -20.76
N GLU A 34 -0.63 -16.84 -21.09
CA GLU A 34 -0.14 -15.77 -20.25
C GLU A 34 -1.15 -14.60 -20.21
N LEU A 35 -1.43 -14.08 -19.00
CA LEU A 35 -2.33 -12.94 -18.85
C LEU A 35 -1.74 -11.70 -19.54
N PRO A 36 -2.50 -11.06 -20.42
CA PRO A 36 -2.03 -9.87 -21.13
C PRO A 36 -1.84 -8.70 -20.17
N LYS A 37 -0.87 -7.85 -20.47
CA LYS A 37 -0.72 -6.57 -19.76
C LYS A 37 -1.98 -5.72 -19.97
N TRP A 38 -2.33 -4.86 -19.02
CA TRP A 38 -3.55 -4.05 -19.04
C TRP A 38 -3.74 -3.23 -20.34
N LYS A 39 -2.65 -2.77 -20.99
CA LYS A 39 -2.71 -2.07 -22.29
C LYS A 39 -3.25 -2.94 -23.42
N ALA A 40 -3.04 -4.24 -23.36
CA ALA A 40 -3.58 -5.17 -24.35
C ALA A 40 -5.06 -5.50 -24.07
N VAL A 41 -5.50 -5.36 -22.82
CA VAL A 41 -6.90 -5.51 -22.42
C VAL A 41 -7.71 -4.27 -22.77
N PHE A 42 -7.27 -3.10 -22.35
CA PHE A 42 -7.91 -1.81 -22.60
C PHE A 42 -7.27 -1.14 -23.82
N ARG A 43 -7.89 -1.30 -24.99
CA ARG A 43 -7.32 -0.84 -26.27
C ARG A 43 -7.71 0.57 -26.67
N ASP A 44 -8.60 1.21 -25.90
CA ASP A 44 -8.99 2.61 -26.12
C ASP A 44 -7.83 3.56 -25.73
N PRO A 45 -7.30 4.36 -26.68
CA PRO A 45 -6.18 5.27 -26.39
C PRO A 45 -6.51 6.33 -25.33
N LEU A 46 -7.77 6.80 -25.28
CA LEU A 46 -8.17 7.76 -24.25
C LEU A 46 -8.16 7.13 -22.86
N LEU A 47 -8.72 5.92 -22.72
CA LEU A 47 -8.68 5.17 -21.47
C LEU A 47 -7.24 4.86 -21.05
N GLN A 48 -6.38 4.47 -21.99
CA GLN A 48 -4.97 4.23 -21.70
C GLN A 48 -4.27 5.48 -21.14
N ALA A 49 -4.48 6.64 -21.78
CA ALA A 49 -3.93 7.90 -21.30
C ALA A 49 -4.44 8.29 -19.91
N LEU A 50 -5.73 8.04 -19.61
CA LEU A 50 -6.29 8.28 -18.28
C LEU A 50 -5.68 7.35 -17.24
N ILE A 51 -5.48 6.06 -17.56
CA ILE A 51 -4.83 5.10 -16.65
C ILE A 51 -3.40 5.53 -16.38
N GLU A 52 -2.61 5.90 -17.39
CA GLU A 52 -1.22 6.35 -17.22
C GLU A 52 -1.16 7.58 -16.30
N ARG A 53 -2.00 8.58 -16.52
CA ARG A 53 -2.09 9.76 -15.66
C ARG A 53 -2.45 9.41 -14.22
N GLY A 54 -3.40 8.47 -14.02
CA GLY A 54 -3.76 7.98 -12.70
C GLY A 54 -2.59 7.27 -12.01
N LEU A 55 -1.85 6.42 -12.72
CA LEU A 55 -0.66 5.73 -12.18
C LEU A 55 0.46 6.70 -11.79
N GLU A 56 0.56 7.85 -12.45
CA GLU A 56 1.54 8.89 -12.13
C GLU A 56 1.11 9.76 -10.95
N ASN A 57 -0.14 10.21 -10.93
CA ASN A 57 -0.58 11.32 -10.06
C ASN A 57 -1.51 10.91 -8.92
N ASN A 58 -1.98 9.65 -8.85
CA ASN A 58 -2.91 9.22 -7.81
C ASN A 58 -2.30 9.31 -6.42
N LEU A 59 -2.98 10.01 -5.50
CA LEU A 59 -2.47 10.26 -4.14
C LEU A 59 -2.44 9.01 -3.26
N ASP A 60 -3.39 8.08 -3.45
CA ASP A 60 -3.41 6.82 -2.70
C ASP A 60 -2.24 5.93 -3.10
N LEU A 61 -1.87 5.94 -4.40
CA LEU A 61 -0.69 5.24 -4.90
C LEU A 61 0.60 5.91 -4.43
N ALA A 62 0.66 7.24 -4.36
CA ALA A 62 1.77 7.97 -3.79
C ALA A 62 1.96 7.64 -2.30
N ALA A 63 0.87 7.54 -1.53
CA ALA A 63 0.90 7.10 -0.14
C ALA A 63 1.41 5.66 0.00
N ALA A 64 0.99 4.74 -0.87
CA ALA A 64 1.49 3.36 -0.87
C ALA A 64 3.00 3.29 -1.15
N ARG A 65 3.51 4.10 -2.10
CA ARG A 65 4.96 4.20 -2.37
C ARG A 65 5.73 4.80 -1.19
N SER A 66 5.12 5.68 -0.41
CA SER A 66 5.75 6.23 0.80
C SER A 66 5.84 5.19 1.91
N ARG A 67 4.81 4.34 2.08
CA ARG A 67 4.85 3.20 3.00
C ARG A 67 5.89 2.15 2.60
N LEU A 68 6.11 1.96 1.30
CA LEU A 68 7.20 1.10 0.83
C LEU A 68 8.57 1.63 1.30
N ARG A 69 8.83 2.94 1.16
CA ARG A 69 10.07 3.57 1.65
C ARG A 69 10.20 3.51 3.17
N GLU A 70 9.09 3.60 3.89
CA GLU A 70 9.04 3.38 5.34
C GLU A 70 9.48 1.95 5.70
N ALA A 71 8.96 0.94 4.99
CA ALA A 71 9.36 -0.46 5.20
C ALA A 71 10.84 -0.72 4.84
N GLU A 72 11.38 -0.05 3.82
CA GLU A 72 12.81 -0.11 3.48
C GLU A 72 13.69 0.44 4.62
N ALA A 73 13.29 1.57 5.21
CA ALA A 73 13.98 2.16 6.35
C ALA A 73 13.84 1.27 7.60
N GLU A 74 12.68 0.67 7.81
CA GLU A 74 12.42 -0.26 8.93
C GLU A 74 13.27 -1.53 8.82
N LEU A 75 13.41 -2.12 7.63
CA LEU A 75 14.33 -3.23 7.41
C LEU A 75 15.79 -2.83 7.73
N THR A 76 16.20 -1.63 7.33
CA THR A 76 17.54 -1.11 7.66
C THR A 76 17.71 -0.99 9.16
N ARG A 77 16.72 -0.46 9.88
CA ARG A 77 16.69 -0.36 11.34
C ARG A 77 16.70 -1.75 12.01
N ALA A 78 15.94 -2.71 11.48
CA ALA A 78 15.89 -4.08 12.03
C ALA A 78 17.20 -4.84 11.84
N ARG A 79 17.98 -4.51 10.79
CA ARG A 79 19.31 -5.11 10.54
C ARG A 79 20.44 -4.46 11.34
N ALA A 80 20.27 -3.24 11.82
CA ALA A 80 21.32 -2.51 12.52
C ALA A 80 21.88 -3.28 13.73
N PRO A 81 21.06 -3.94 14.61
CA PRO A 81 21.59 -4.69 15.75
C PRO A 81 22.39 -5.95 15.38
N LEU A 82 22.41 -6.38 14.12
CA LEU A 82 23.28 -7.46 13.65
C LEU A 82 24.76 -7.06 13.62
N TYR A 83 25.04 -5.76 13.70
CA TYR A 83 26.39 -5.18 13.67
C TYR A 83 26.68 -4.44 14.98
N PRO A 84 27.95 -4.29 15.36
CA PRO A 84 28.31 -3.46 16.50
C PRO A 84 27.94 -1.99 16.25
N SER A 85 27.41 -1.31 17.27
CA SER A 85 27.31 0.15 17.32
C SER A 85 28.57 0.77 17.86
N LEU A 86 28.91 1.94 17.35
CA LEU A 86 29.99 2.78 17.83
C LEU A 86 29.46 4.19 18.01
N ASP A 87 29.46 4.64 19.24
CA ASP A 87 29.04 5.97 19.63
C ASP A 87 30.25 6.75 20.19
N VAL A 88 30.18 8.08 20.15
CA VAL A 88 31.15 8.96 20.78
C VAL A 88 30.43 9.77 21.84
N ALA A 89 30.97 9.73 23.06
CA ALA A 89 30.47 10.49 24.19
C ALA A 89 31.57 11.44 24.72
N ALA A 90 31.16 12.65 25.04
CA ALA A 90 31.98 13.60 25.79
C ALA A 90 31.19 14.05 27.01
N GLY A 91 31.82 14.01 28.17
CA GLY A 91 31.16 14.32 29.43
C GLY A 91 32.08 15.09 30.40
N GLY A 92 31.45 15.79 31.33
CA GLY A 92 32.09 16.35 32.50
C GLY A 92 31.20 16.10 33.70
N GLU A 93 31.72 15.48 34.73
CA GLU A 93 31.02 15.14 35.97
C GLU A 93 31.72 15.78 37.14
N ARG A 94 30.94 16.29 38.08
CA ARG A 94 31.43 16.77 39.36
C ARG A 94 30.65 16.04 40.45
N GLU A 95 31.36 15.22 41.22
CA GLU A 95 30.80 14.37 42.27
C GLU A 95 31.39 14.75 43.63
N TYR A 96 30.55 14.72 44.66
CA TYR A 96 30.94 14.83 46.05
C TYR A 96 30.60 13.53 46.77
N GLU A 97 31.59 12.78 47.15
CA GLU A 97 31.39 11.53 47.90
C GLU A 97 31.30 11.85 49.41
N SER A 98 30.18 11.47 50.03
CA SER A 98 29.94 11.66 51.47
C SER A 98 30.82 10.75 52.30
N GLU A 99 31.47 11.29 53.32
CA GLU A 99 32.22 10.51 54.34
C GLU A 99 31.35 9.42 54.99
N LEU A 100 30.04 9.66 55.13
CA LEU A 100 29.12 8.70 55.76
C LEU A 100 28.84 7.46 54.88
N THR A 101 29.15 7.54 53.62
CA THR A 101 29.03 6.39 52.65
C THR A 101 30.39 5.77 52.29
N GLY A 102 31.46 6.21 52.97
CA GLY A 102 32.80 5.71 52.77
C GLY A 102 33.66 6.50 51.79
N GLY A 103 33.17 7.65 51.33
CA GLY A 103 33.93 8.64 50.55
C GLY A 103 34.91 9.43 51.41
N ASP A 104 35.77 10.20 50.80
CA ASP A 104 36.77 11.04 51.45
C ASP A 104 36.27 12.44 51.84
N GLY A 105 35.01 12.79 51.50
CA GLY A 105 34.43 14.09 51.72
C GLY A 105 34.96 15.18 50.79
N GLU A 106 35.55 14.81 49.68
CA GLU A 106 36.06 15.74 48.67
C GLU A 106 35.21 15.80 47.42
N THR A 107 35.35 16.85 46.66
CA THR A 107 34.72 16.99 45.37
C THR A 107 35.70 16.57 44.27
N ALA A 108 35.32 15.62 43.45
CA ALA A 108 36.10 15.17 42.30
C ALA A 108 35.44 15.68 41.01
N ASP A 109 36.25 16.19 40.08
CA ASP A 109 35.89 16.48 38.72
C ASP A 109 36.41 15.38 37.79
N THR A 110 35.56 14.92 36.84
CA THR A 110 35.99 13.95 35.82
C THR A 110 35.53 14.44 34.46
N TYR A 111 36.43 14.63 33.55
CA TYR A 111 36.16 14.94 32.14
C TYR A 111 36.49 13.72 31.30
N SER A 112 35.62 13.35 30.38
CA SER A 112 35.74 12.17 29.52
C SER A 112 35.50 12.46 28.08
N PHE A 113 36.24 11.79 27.20
CA PHE A 113 35.97 11.72 25.76
C PHE A 113 36.19 10.27 25.31
N LEU A 114 35.07 9.56 25.10
CA LEU A 114 35.06 8.10 24.96
C LEU A 114 34.39 7.67 23.67
N GLY A 115 34.94 6.69 22.98
CA GLY A 115 34.26 5.87 21.99
C GLY A 115 33.59 4.68 22.70
N LEU A 116 32.29 4.49 22.48
CA LEU A 116 31.49 3.44 23.12
C LEU A 116 31.11 2.42 22.05
N LEU A 117 31.60 1.20 22.22
CA LEU A 117 31.27 0.04 21.39
C LEU A 117 30.20 -0.79 22.11
N SER A 118 29.14 -1.17 21.41
CA SER A 118 28.15 -2.11 21.92
C SER A 118 27.71 -3.08 20.82
N TRP A 119 27.68 -4.37 21.15
CA TRP A 119 27.24 -5.40 20.22
C TRP A 119 26.58 -6.55 20.95
N GLU A 120 25.33 -6.88 20.55
CA GLU A 120 24.67 -8.08 21.03
C GLU A 120 25.02 -9.25 20.10
N LEU A 121 25.63 -10.30 20.69
CA LEU A 121 25.99 -11.52 19.96
C LEU A 121 24.72 -12.35 19.71
N ASP A 122 24.19 -12.30 18.50
CA ASP A 122 22.94 -12.94 18.11
C ASP A 122 23.07 -14.46 17.93
N ILE A 123 23.38 -15.18 19.03
CA ILE A 123 23.60 -16.63 19.02
C ILE A 123 22.30 -17.37 18.72
N TRP A 124 21.19 -16.93 19.35
CA TRP A 124 19.88 -17.57 19.26
C TRP A 124 19.04 -17.10 18.08
N GLY A 125 19.49 -16.05 17.39
CA GLY A 125 18.82 -15.53 16.18
C GLY A 125 17.71 -14.54 16.45
N PHE A 126 17.66 -13.90 17.61
CA PHE A 126 16.68 -12.86 17.94
C PHE A 126 16.68 -11.73 16.91
N ASN A 127 17.85 -11.13 16.65
CA ASN A 127 17.98 -10.04 15.69
C ASN A 127 17.83 -10.51 14.23
N ARG A 128 18.30 -11.74 13.92
CA ARG A 128 18.09 -12.34 12.59
C ARG A 128 16.62 -12.57 12.30
N ARG A 129 15.82 -13.10 13.24
CA ARG A 129 14.39 -13.31 13.08
C ARG A 129 13.62 -11.99 12.97
N ARG A 130 14.02 -10.94 13.70
CA ARG A 130 13.47 -9.59 13.52
C ARG A 130 13.76 -9.02 12.12
N ALA A 131 14.98 -9.20 11.63
CA ALA A 131 15.34 -8.79 10.29
C ALA A 131 14.60 -9.58 9.20
N GLU A 132 14.32 -10.88 9.45
CA GLU A 132 13.51 -11.74 8.59
C GLU A 132 12.05 -11.25 8.54
N ALA A 133 11.44 -10.95 9.69
CA ALA A 133 10.09 -10.38 9.75
C ALA A 133 10.01 -9.05 8.98
N ALA A 134 10.94 -8.13 9.24
CA ALA A 134 10.99 -6.84 8.53
C ALA A 134 11.25 -6.99 7.02
N ALA A 135 11.98 -8.02 6.59
CA ALA A 135 12.17 -8.32 5.16
C ALA A 135 10.87 -8.81 4.50
N ALA A 136 10.10 -9.64 5.20
CA ALA A 136 8.78 -10.07 4.73
C ALA A 136 7.78 -8.90 4.67
N ASP A 137 7.82 -7.98 5.64
CA ASP A 137 7.00 -6.77 5.65
C ASP A 137 7.36 -5.83 4.48
N LEU A 138 8.64 -5.69 4.16
CA LEU A 138 9.08 -4.93 2.99
C LEU A 138 8.54 -5.54 1.69
N GLU A 139 8.67 -6.85 1.52
CA GLU A 139 8.12 -7.53 0.33
C GLU A 139 6.59 -7.41 0.27
N SER A 140 5.90 -7.51 1.41
CA SER A 140 4.45 -7.26 1.55
C SER A 140 4.08 -5.83 1.11
N ALA A 141 4.87 -4.82 1.51
CA ALA A 141 4.67 -3.44 1.08
C ALA A 141 4.84 -3.27 -0.45
N GLN A 142 5.80 -3.97 -1.06
CA GLN A 142 5.98 -3.99 -2.52
C GLN A 142 4.74 -4.55 -3.23
N TRP A 143 4.26 -5.71 -2.79
CA TRP A 143 3.03 -6.32 -3.32
C TRP A 143 1.80 -5.47 -3.08
N SER A 144 1.73 -4.74 -1.97
CA SER A 144 0.67 -3.76 -1.69
C SER A 144 0.64 -2.61 -2.70
N VAL A 145 1.79 -2.13 -3.18
CA VAL A 145 1.85 -1.15 -4.27
C VAL A 145 1.26 -1.74 -5.56
N TYR A 146 1.61 -2.99 -5.91
CA TYR A 146 1.02 -3.66 -7.08
C TYR A 146 -0.50 -3.86 -6.93
N ALA A 147 -0.98 -4.27 -5.76
CA ALA A 147 -2.41 -4.38 -5.49
C ALA A 147 -3.15 -3.05 -5.72
N ARG A 148 -2.56 -1.95 -5.24
CA ARG A 148 -3.10 -0.60 -5.45
C ARG A 148 -3.11 -0.18 -6.91
N GLN A 149 -2.07 -0.52 -7.68
CA GLN A 149 -2.01 -0.25 -9.12
C GLN A 149 -3.14 -0.99 -9.86
N VAL A 150 -3.30 -2.29 -9.61
CA VAL A 150 -4.38 -3.09 -10.23
C VAL A 150 -5.76 -2.54 -9.90
N SER A 151 -6.00 -2.22 -8.63
CA SER A 151 -7.27 -1.64 -8.17
C SER A 151 -7.54 -0.27 -8.79
N LEU A 152 -6.52 0.56 -8.92
CA LEU A 152 -6.63 1.89 -9.54
C LEU A 152 -6.96 1.79 -11.03
N ILE A 153 -6.29 0.90 -11.76
CA ILE A 153 -6.59 0.64 -13.19
C ILE A 153 -8.04 0.22 -13.36
N GLY A 154 -8.51 -0.73 -12.54
CA GLY A 154 -9.91 -1.17 -12.58
C GLY A 154 -10.91 -0.07 -12.24
N ALA A 155 -10.63 0.76 -11.24
CA ALA A 155 -11.48 1.86 -10.83
C ALA A 155 -11.57 2.97 -11.90
N ILE A 156 -10.44 3.31 -12.55
CA ILE A 156 -10.41 4.27 -13.67
C ILE A 156 -11.23 3.73 -14.85
N ALA A 157 -11.02 2.46 -15.22
CA ALA A 157 -11.75 1.84 -16.32
C ALA A 157 -13.27 1.81 -16.04
N ALA A 158 -13.67 1.38 -14.82
CA ALA A 158 -15.07 1.36 -14.43
C ALA A 158 -15.72 2.78 -14.47
N SER A 159 -15.02 3.79 -13.93
CA SER A 159 -15.51 5.18 -13.94
C SER A 159 -15.61 5.74 -15.37
N TYR A 160 -14.65 5.39 -16.23
CA TYR A 160 -14.68 5.77 -17.65
C TYR A 160 -15.86 5.16 -18.39
N PHE A 161 -16.08 3.84 -18.25
CA PHE A 161 -17.21 3.17 -18.92
C PHE A 161 -18.56 3.65 -18.40
N ASN A 162 -18.69 3.90 -17.09
CA ASN A 162 -19.88 4.50 -16.52
C ASN A 162 -20.16 5.90 -17.10
N LEU A 163 -19.11 6.70 -17.32
CA LEU A 163 -19.23 8.02 -17.92
C LEU A 163 -19.67 7.93 -19.38
N VAL A 164 -19.13 6.99 -20.16
CA VAL A 164 -19.57 6.72 -21.54
C VAL A 164 -21.05 6.33 -21.55
N ALA A 165 -21.46 5.38 -20.69
CA ALA A 165 -22.83 4.92 -20.59
C ALA A 165 -23.83 6.05 -20.28
N VAL A 166 -23.50 6.90 -19.32
CA VAL A 166 -24.36 8.04 -18.94
C VAL A 166 -24.45 9.06 -20.07
N ASN A 167 -23.36 9.31 -20.79
CA ASN A 167 -23.42 10.23 -21.96
C ASN A 167 -24.29 9.69 -23.07
N GLU A 168 -24.25 8.38 -23.36
CA GLU A 168 -25.15 7.75 -24.33
C GLU A 168 -26.61 7.79 -23.87
N GLN A 169 -26.88 7.46 -22.60
CA GLN A 169 -28.25 7.57 -22.06
C GLN A 169 -28.76 8.98 -22.11
N LEU A 170 -27.94 10.00 -21.84
CA LEU A 170 -28.31 11.39 -21.93
C LEU A 170 -28.63 11.79 -23.39
N SER A 171 -27.85 11.35 -24.37
CA SER A 171 -28.08 11.54 -25.77
C SER A 171 -29.43 10.92 -26.24
N LEU A 172 -29.65 9.65 -25.88
CA LEU A 172 -30.87 8.93 -26.18
C LEU A 172 -32.10 9.58 -25.54
N THR A 173 -31.99 10.00 -24.27
CA THR A 173 -33.07 10.68 -23.54
C THR A 173 -33.44 12.03 -24.24
N ASN A 174 -32.42 12.80 -24.62
CA ASN A 174 -32.70 14.07 -25.38
C ASN A 174 -33.39 13.79 -26.70
N SER A 175 -33.01 12.75 -27.44
CA SER A 175 -33.70 12.34 -28.68
C SER A 175 -35.15 11.90 -28.42
N THR A 176 -35.34 11.15 -27.28
CA THR A 176 -36.68 10.74 -26.84
C THR A 176 -37.57 11.97 -26.52
N VAL A 177 -37.04 12.93 -25.77
CA VAL A 177 -37.76 14.19 -25.46
C VAL A 177 -38.12 14.91 -26.73
N ALA A 178 -37.20 15.06 -27.68
CA ALA A 178 -37.51 15.70 -28.99
C ALA A 178 -38.67 14.99 -29.74
N THR A 179 -38.66 13.65 -29.73
CA THR A 179 -39.74 12.85 -30.32
C THR A 179 -41.07 13.04 -29.58
N ARG A 180 -41.06 13.08 -28.23
CA ARG A 180 -42.27 13.29 -27.41
C ARG A 180 -42.86 14.72 -27.61
N ILE A 181 -42.02 15.73 -27.79
CA ILE A 181 -42.45 17.10 -28.13
C ILE A 181 -43.21 17.11 -29.48
N GLN A 182 -42.68 16.42 -30.49
CA GLN A 182 -43.36 16.32 -31.77
C GLN A 182 -44.69 15.55 -31.68
N ALA A 183 -44.72 14.45 -30.92
CA ALA A 183 -45.95 13.70 -30.67
C ALA A 183 -47.01 14.54 -29.96
N LEU A 184 -46.63 15.27 -28.90
CA LEU A 184 -47.52 16.19 -28.20
C LEU A 184 -48.13 17.25 -29.17
N ARG A 185 -47.27 17.87 -29.97
CA ARG A 185 -47.73 18.86 -30.99
C ARG A 185 -48.79 18.29 -31.94
N ILE A 186 -48.61 17.05 -32.42
CA ILE A 186 -49.59 16.37 -33.28
C ILE A 186 -50.91 16.15 -32.54
N GLN A 187 -50.87 15.71 -31.27
CA GLN A 187 -52.07 15.48 -30.46
C GLN A 187 -52.83 16.82 -30.18
N GLU A 188 -52.09 17.89 -29.90
CA GLU A 188 -52.69 19.22 -29.72
C GLU A 188 -53.39 19.72 -30.97
N LEU A 189 -52.83 19.55 -32.18
CA LEU A 189 -53.46 19.91 -33.45
C LEU A 189 -54.73 19.08 -33.73
N ARG A 190 -54.69 17.76 -33.40
CA ARG A 190 -55.90 16.90 -33.58
C ARG A 190 -56.99 17.25 -32.59
N ASN A 191 -56.66 17.61 -31.37
CA ASN A 191 -57.66 18.08 -30.41
C ASN A 191 -58.30 19.39 -30.82
N GLN A 192 -57.51 20.36 -31.30
CA GLN A 192 -58.04 21.63 -31.83
C GLN A 192 -59.00 21.43 -33.00
N SER A 193 -58.79 20.38 -33.82
CA SER A 193 -59.71 20.04 -34.93
C SER A 193 -60.90 19.14 -34.49
N GLY A 194 -61.03 18.85 -33.20
CA GLY A 194 -62.10 18.01 -32.64
C GLY A 194 -61.96 16.50 -32.90
N MET A 195 -60.83 16.04 -33.42
CA MET A 195 -60.63 14.64 -33.78
C MET A 195 -60.30 13.71 -32.55
N ILE A 196 -59.81 14.29 -31.46
CA ILE A 196 -59.47 13.56 -30.23
C ILE A 196 -59.92 14.34 -29.00
N SER A 197 -59.97 13.65 -27.84
CA SER A 197 -60.34 14.26 -26.56
C SER A 197 -59.11 14.91 -25.87
N GLY A 198 -59.37 15.72 -24.86
CA GLY A 198 -58.30 16.31 -24.03
C GLY A 198 -57.53 15.26 -23.22
N LEU A 199 -58.06 14.02 -23.10
CA LEU A 199 -57.37 12.92 -22.38
C LEU A 199 -56.09 12.51 -23.11
N GLU A 200 -56.12 12.36 -24.44
CA GLU A 200 -54.95 11.97 -25.25
C GLU A 200 -53.85 13.03 -25.18
N VAL A 201 -54.25 14.34 -25.16
CA VAL A 201 -53.27 15.44 -24.96
C VAL A 201 -52.66 15.39 -23.60
N ALA A 202 -53.47 15.12 -22.54
CA ALA A 202 -52.97 14.98 -21.18
C ALA A 202 -51.97 13.79 -21.05
N GLN A 203 -52.25 12.64 -21.67
CA GLN A 203 -51.36 11.47 -21.70
C GLN A 203 -50.05 11.80 -22.42
N ALA A 204 -50.08 12.52 -23.53
CA ALA A 204 -48.89 12.95 -24.26
C ALA A 204 -48.03 13.90 -23.40
N LYS A 205 -48.65 14.83 -22.64
CA LYS A 205 -47.95 15.72 -21.71
C LYS A 205 -47.26 14.94 -20.57
N VAL A 206 -47.96 13.96 -19.98
CA VAL A 206 -47.35 13.09 -18.95
C VAL A 206 -46.15 12.34 -19.53
N SER A 207 -46.29 11.76 -20.72
CA SER A 207 -45.21 11.04 -21.40
C SER A 207 -43.98 11.91 -21.71
N LEU A 208 -44.18 13.17 -22.05
CA LEU A 208 -43.10 14.15 -22.21
C LEU A 208 -42.44 14.46 -20.88
N ALA A 209 -43.21 14.79 -19.83
CA ALA A 209 -42.71 15.13 -18.51
C ALA A 209 -41.90 14.00 -17.88
N GLU A 210 -42.32 12.74 -18.10
CA GLU A 210 -41.59 11.56 -17.68
C GLU A 210 -40.19 11.41 -18.32
N ALA A 211 -40.11 11.72 -19.63
CA ALA A 211 -38.84 11.73 -20.35
C ALA A 211 -37.92 12.89 -19.86
N GLU A 212 -38.49 14.10 -19.74
CA GLU A 212 -37.76 15.29 -19.28
C GLU A 212 -37.20 15.10 -17.85
N LYS A 213 -37.97 14.46 -16.96
CA LYS A 213 -37.56 14.15 -15.56
C LYS A 213 -36.26 13.37 -15.48
N GLN A 214 -35.90 12.56 -16.48
CA GLN A 214 -34.69 11.77 -16.48
C GLN A 214 -33.43 12.61 -16.70
N ILE A 215 -33.54 13.73 -17.45
CA ILE A 215 -32.38 14.55 -17.82
C ILE A 215 -31.58 15.09 -16.63
N PRO A 216 -32.21 15.71 -15.60
CA PRO A 216 -31.45 16.17 -14.42
C PRO A 216 -30.72 15.06 -13.68
N THR A 217 -31.36 13.90 -13.57
CA THR A 217 -30.74 12.72 -12.92
C THR A 217 -29.49 12.25 -13.66
N LEU A 218 -29.58 12.10 -14.98
CA LEU A 218 -28.46 11.71 -15.83
C LEU A 218 -27.32 12.75 -15.82
N LYS A 219 -27.67 14.06 -15.85
CA LYS A 219 -26.69 15.14 -15.75
C LYS A 219 -25.93 15.07 -14.40
N ASN A 220 -26.64 14.80 -13.28
CA ASN A 220 -26.02 14.64 -12.00
C ASN A 220 -25.11 13.41 -11.96
N SER A 221 -25.56 12.26 -12.47
CA SER A 221 -24.74 11.04 -12.57
C SER A 221 -23.46 11.27 -13.39
N ARG A 222 -23.55 12.01 -14.48
CA ARG A 222 -22.39 12.41 -15.28
C ARG A 222 -21.37 13.19 -14.44
N LEU A 223 -21.81 14.22 -13.71
CA LEU A 223 -20.93 15.00 -12.84
C LEU A 223 -20.28 14.14 -11.75
N VAL A 224 -21.02 13.20 -11.17
CA VAL A 224 -20.48 12.26 -10.17
C VAL A 224 -19.36 11.41 -10.76
N PHE A 225 -19.55 10.81 -11.93
CA PHE A 225 -18.52 9.99 -12.57
C PHE A 225 -17.33 10.82 -13.08
N GLU A 226 -17.55 12.04 -13.59
CA GLU A 226 -16.46 12.97 -13.94
C GLU A 226 -15.59 13.30 -12.71
N ASN A 227 -16.22 13.65 -11.58
CA ASN A 227 -15.51 13.96 -10.34
C ASN A 227 -14.80 12.74 -9.76
N GLN A 228 -15.43 11.55 -9.81
CA GLN A 228 -14.81 10.31 -9.39
C GLN A 228 -13.56 10.00 -10.22
N LEU A 229 -13.65 10.14 -11.55
CA LEU A 229 -12.52 9.93 -12.45
C LEU A 229 -11.39 10.92 -12.14
N ARG A 230 -11.69 12.21 -11.98
CA ARG A 230 -10.71 13.25 -11.64
C ARG A 230 -10.01 12.96 -10.31
N ARG A 231 -10.77 12.53 -9.31
CA ARG A 231 -10.17 12.10 -8.02
C ARG A 231 -9.20 10.94 -8.20
N LEU A 232 -9.55 9.95 -9.02
CA LEU A 232 -8.65 8.82 -9.32
C LEU A 232 -7.39 9.26 -10.07
N LEU A 233 -7.50 10.32 -10.90
CA LEU A 233 -6.36 10.92 -11.59
C LEU A 233 -5.52 11.85 -10.71
N GLY A 234 -5.92 12.13 -9.46
CA GLY A 234 -5.26 13.12 -8.60
C GLY A 234 -5.44 14.56 -9.07
N GLU A 235 -6.54 14.85 -9.78
CA GLU A 235 -6.80 16.14 -10.42
C GLU A 235 -7.99 16.88 -9.80
N MET A 236 -8.02 18.19 -9.96
CA MET A 236 -9.16 19.01 -9.57
C MET A 236 -10.41 18.70 -10.43
N PRO A 237 -11.63 18.88 -9.89
CA PRO A 237 -12.88 18.67 -10.61
C PRO A 237 -12.91 19.44 -11.94
N ALA A 238 -13.18 18.73 -13.03
CA ALA A 238 -13.35 19.31 -14.37
C ALA A 238 -14.11 18.32 -15.26
N SER A 239 -14.71 18.79 -16.33
CA SER A 239 -15.34 17.92 -17.32
C SER A 239 -14.32 16.99 -17.99
N VAL A 240 -14.78 15.78 -18.32
CA VAL A 240 -14.01 14.81 -19.10
C VAL A 240 -14.75 14.58 -20.41
N ASN A 241 -14.11 14.92 -21.52
CA ASN A 241 -14.72 14.71 -22.83
C ASN A 241 -14.58 13.23 -23.24
N THR A 242 -15.69 12.51 -23.23
CA THR A 242 -15.82 11.16 -23.78
C THR A 242 -16.80 11.21 -24.91
N SER A 243 -16.37 11.61 -26.11
CA SER A 243 -17.21 11.71 -27.30
C SER A 243 -17.40 10.35 -28.02
N ARG A 244 -16.99 9.23 -27.40
CA ARG A 244 -17.12 7.91 -28.00
C ARG A 244 -18.36 7.17 -27.52
N SER A 245 -18.95 6.39 -28.43
CA SER A 245 -19.97 5.38 -28.12
C SER A 245 -19.29 4.07 -27.65
N PHE A 246 -20.03 3.22 -26.96
CA PHE A 246 -19.59 1.86 -26.64
C PHE A 246 -19.25 1.04 -27.90
N GLU A 247 -19.97 1.27 -29.01
CA GLU A 247 -19.72 0.59 -30.27
C GLU A 247 -18.35 0.89 -30.86
N ASP A 248 -17.79 2.07 -30.54
CA ASP A 248 -16.48 2.52 -31.03
C ASP A 248 -15.31 2.09 -30.13
N ILE A 249 -15.59 1.48 -28.96
CA ILE A 249 -14.54 1.09 -28.00
C ILE A 249 -14.06 -0.32 -28.30
N PRO A 250 -12.78 -0.50 -28.66
CA PRO A 250 -12.23 -1.81 -28.92
C PRO A 250 -12.03 -2.60 -27.62
N PHE A 251 -12.68 -3.75 -27.49
CA PHE A 251 -12.50 -4.69 -26.38
C PHE A 251 -11.60 -5.84 -26.78
N ALA A 252 -10.79 -6.30 -25.82
CA ALA A 252 -10.07 -7.56 -25.99
C ALA A 252 -11.07 -8.71 -25.81
N THR A 253 -11.11 -9.60 -26.81
CA THR A 253 -11.88 -10.86 -26.75
C THR A 253 -10.93 -12.02 -26.41
N GLY A 254 -11.43 -13.05 -25.69
CA GLY A 254 -10.67 -14.26 -25.41
C GLY A 254 -9.52 -14.07 -24.40
N LEU A 255 -9.82 -13.45 -23.25
CA LEU A 255 -8.84 -13.34 -22.16
C LEU A 255 -8.56 -14.75 -21.59
N PRO A 256 -7.27 -15.18 -21.49
CA PRO A 256 -6.93 -16.47 -20.91
C PRO A 256 -7.25 -16.47 -19.41
N ALA A 257 -7.87 -17.53 -18.94
CA ALA A 257 -8.20 -17.67 -17.52
C ALA A 257 -7.01 -18.09 -16.65
N GLY A 258 -6.00 -18.75 -17.24
CA GLY A 258 -4.90 -19.37 -16.51
C GLY A 258 -5.36 -20.61 -15.72
N LEU A 259 -4.51 -21.08 -14.82
CA LEU A 259 -4.85 -22.13 -13.86
C LEU A 259 -5.28 -21.49 -12.51
N PRO A 260 -6.22 -22.10 -11.76
CA PRO A 260 -6.60 -21.62 -10.44
C PRO A 260 -5.41 -21.47 -9.48
N SER A 261 -4.44 -22.40 -9.52
CA SER A 261 -3.21 -22.35 -8.72
C SER A 261 -2.31 -21.17 -9.03
N ASP A 262 -2.30 -20.68 -10.28
CA ASP A 262 -1.51 -19.50 -10.66
C ASP A 262 -1.95 -18.23 -9.92
N LEU A 263 -3.20 -18.20 -9.47
CA LEU A 263 -3.74 -17.05 -8.72
C LEU A 263 -3.02 -16.84 -7.38
N LEU A 264 -2.55 -17.93 -6.76
CA LEU A 264 -1.80 -17.84 -5.49
C LEU A 264 -0.48 -17.09 -5.64
N GLU A 265 0.13 -17.14 -6.83
CA GLU A 265 1.40 -16.47 -7.11
C GLU A 265 1.23 -15.11 -7.79
N ARG A 266 0.16 -14.95 -8.56
CA ARG A 266 -0.06 -13.76 -9.40
C ARG A 266 -0.90 -12.68 -8.75
N ARG A 267 -1.80 -13.05 -7.82
CA ARG A 267 -2.65 -12.08 -7.12
C ARG A 267 -1.87 -11.35 -6.03
N PRO A 268 -1.72 -10.02 -6.14
CA PRO A 268 -0.96 -9.24 -5.16
C PRO A 268 -1.55 -9.30 -3.75
N ASP A 269 -2.87 -9.34 -3.60
CA ASP A 269 -3.56 -9.42 -2.31
C ASP A 269 -3.30 -10.76 -1.59
N VAL A 270 -3.19 -11.86 -2.33
CA VAL A 270 -2.83 -13.17 -1.79
C VAL A 270 -1.37 -13.18 -1.34
N ARG A 271 -0.47 -12.61 -2.13
CA ARG A 271 0.95 -12.49 -1.77
C ARG A 271 1.17 -11.64 -0.53
N VAL A 272 0.43 -10.52 -0.40
CA VAL A 272 0.45 -9.69 0.83
C VAL A 272 0.03 -10.50 2.05
N ALA A 273 -1.04 -11.29 1.95
CA ALA A 273 -1.50 -12.13 3.05
C ALA A 273 -0.49 -13.23 3.42
N GLU A 274 0.11 -13.90 2.44
CA GLU A 274 1.14 -14.91 2.65
C GLU A 274 2.38 -14.32 3.33
N LEU A 275 2.85 -13.16 2.88
CA LEU A 275 4.00 -12.48 3.48
C LEU A 275 3.73 -12.04 4.93
N GLY A 276 2.47 -11.72 5.25
CA GLY A 276 2.03 -11.52 6.62
C GLY A 276 2.18 -12.79 7.49
N LEU A 277 1.95 -13.98 6.92
CA LEU A 277 2.21 -15.25 7.62
C LEU A 277 3.71 -15.49 7.80
N VAL A 278 4.54 -15.17 6.80
CA VAL A 278 6.01 -15.27 6.90
C VAL A 278 6.54 -14.38 8.02
N ALA A 279 6.10 -13.12 8.07
CA ALA A 279 6.48 -12.18 9.13
C ALA A 279 6.06 -12.68 10.51
N ALA A 280 4.80 -13.10 10.67
CA ALA A 280 4.29 -13.64 11.94
C ALA A 280 5.03 -14.91 12.38
N ASN A 281 5.43 -15.80 11.46
CA ASN A 281 6.23 -16.97 11.77
C ASN A 281 7.63 -16.60 12.25
N ALA A 282 8.27 -15.59 11.64
CA ALA A 282 9.55 -15.07 12.11
C ALA A 282 9.43 -14.45 13.53
N GLU A 283 8.33 -13.74 13.83
CA GLU A 283 8.05 -13.20 15.18
C GLU A 283 7.87 -14.29 16.24
N VAL A 284 7.36 -15.48 15.89
CA VAL A 284 7.39 -16.64 16.79
C VAL A 284 8.83 -17.03 17.12
N GLY A 285 9.74 -16.93 16.15
CA GLY A 285 11.19 -17.15 16.36
C GLY A 285 11.79 -16.10 17.30
N VAL A 286 11.45 -14.83 17.13
CA VAL A 286 11.85 -13.72 18.03
C VAL A 286 11.43 -14.01 19.47
N ALA A 287 10.13 -14.31 19.66
CA ALA A 287 9.58 -14.60 21.00
C ALA A 287 10.24 -15.82 21.66
N LYS A 288 10.59 -16.84 20.88
CA LYS A 288 11.34 -18.00 21.42
C LYS A 288 12.78 -17.67 21.75
N ALA A 289 13.46 -16.88 20.91
CA ALA A 289 14.84 -16.46 21.15
C ALA A 289 14.96 -15.59 22.40
N ASP A 290 13.94 -14.81 22.73
CA ASP A 290 13.89 -13.95 23.93
C ASP A 290 13.85 -14.73 25.26
N LEU A 291 13.55 -16.02 25.21
CA LEU A 291 13.64 -16.91 26.37
C LEU A 291 15.09 -17.32 26.75
N PHE A 292 16.07 -17.03 25.91
CA PHE A 292 17.46 -17.45 26.11
C PHE A 292 18.35 -16.31 26.61
N PRO A 293 19.53 -16.62 27.18
CA PRO A 293 20.46 -15.61 27.66
C PRO A 293 20.92 -14.68 26.52
N ARG A 294 20.90 -13.38 26.77
CA ARG A 294 21.50 -12.38 25.87
C ARG A 294 22.97 -12.21 26.19
N LEU A 295 23.82 -12.21 25.18
CA LEU A 295 25.25 -11.98 25.28
C LEU A 295 25.59 -10.64 24.66
N THR A 296 26.13 -9.74 25.46
CA THR A 296 26.49 -8.39 25.04
C THR A 296 27.96 -8.15 25.20
N LEU A 297 28.65 -7.73 24.16
CA LEU A 297 30.00 -7.22 24.17
C LEU A 297 29.96 -5.70 24.21
N THR A 298 30.52 -5.08 25.25
CA THR A 298 30.68 -3.64 25.32
C THR A 298 32.14 -3.28 25.43
N GLY A 299 32.51 -2.14 24.89
CA GLY A 299 33.86 -1.59 24.97
C GLY A 299 33.82 -0.08 25.05
N GLU A 300 34.67 0.47 25.90
CA GLU A 300 34.91 1.90 26.03
C GLU A 300 36.37 2.16 25.80
N PHE A 301 36.71 3.18 25.07
CA PHE A 301 38.10 3.57 24.79
C PHE A 301 38.18 5.07 24.55
N GLY A 302 39.17 5.70 25.13
CA GLY A 302 39.29 7.14 24.96
C GLY A 302 40.25 7.75 25.99
N THR A 303 39.85 8.92 26.49
CA THR A 303 40.63 9.66 27.49
C THR A 303 39.73 10.17 28.61
N GLU A 304 40.24 10.11 29.83
CA GLU A 304 39.64 10.63 31.06
C GLU A 304 40.68 11.45 31.85
N SER A 305 40.26 12.55 32.47
CA SER A 305 41.12 13.39 33.26
C SER A 305 40.34 14.17 34.33
N ALA A 306 41.00 14.46 35.47
CA ALA A 306 40.44 15.35 36.49
C ALA A 306 40.41 16.81 36.05
N ASP A 307 41.30 17.22 35.14
CA ASP A 307 41.39 18.56 34.60
C ASP A 307 41.09 18.57 33.10
N LEU A 308 40.22 19.48 32.67
CA LEU A 308 39.83 19.62 31.25
C LEU A 308 41.03 19.91 30.33
N SER A 309 42.07 20.59 30.85
CA SER A 309 43.31 20.91 30.11
C SER A 309 44.12 19.67 29.73
N ASP A 310 44.02 18.60 30.54
CA ASP A 310 44.82 17.41 30.42
C ASP A 310 44.09 16.26 29.71
N LEU A 311 42.83 16.49 29.33
CA LEU A 311 41.97 15.48 28.72
C LEU A 311 42.54 14.87 27.42
N LEU A 312 43.31 15.64 26.65
CA LEU A 312 43.94 15.15 25.42
C LEU A 312 45.40 14.66 25.60
N ASP A 313 45.90 14.67 26.82
CA ASP A 313 47.25 14.20 27.09
C ASP A 313 47.33 12.68 27.05
N SER A 314 48.50 12.19 26.71
CA SER A 314 48.72 10.74 26.54
C SER A 314 48.56 9.93 27.85
N GLY A 315 48.58 10.58 29.02
CA GLY A 315 48.38 9.99 30.34
C GLY A 315 46.91 9.69 30.69
N GLY A 316 45.97 10.35 30.01
CA GLY A 316 44.53 10.16 30.26
C GLY A 316 43.87 8.96 29.55
N ARG A 317 44.65 8.12 28.86
CA ARG A 317 44.07 6.99 28.10
C ARG A 317 43.41 5.97 29.02
N ALA A 318 42.14 5.70 28.72
CA ALA A 318 41.32 4.71 29.41
C ALA A 318 40.67 3.74 28.39
N TRP A 319 40.53 2.49 28.79
CA TRP A 319 39.72 1.54 28.03
C TRP A 319 39.19 0.44 28.95
N VAL A 320 38.02 -0.06 28.62
CA VAL A 320 37.41 -1.23 29.25
C VAL A 320 36.73 -2.07 28.17
N ALA A 321 36.78 -3.39 28.31
CA ALA A 321 36.03 -4.34 27.49
C ALA A 321 35.29 -5.30 28.41
N THR A 322 34.00 -5.45 28.22
CA THR A 322 33.13 -6.26 29.07
C THR A 322 32.30 -7.22 28.23
N LEU A 323 32.27 -8.49 28.61
CA LEU A 323 31.35 -9.49 28.12
C LEU A 323 30.27 -9.72 29.18
N GLY A 324 29.06 -9.28 28.88
CA GLY A 324 27.88 -9.45 29.73
C GLY A 324 27.03 -10.63 29.31
N VAL A 325 26.45 -11.35 30.27
CA VAL A 325 25.42 -12.38 30.05
C VAL A 325 24.23 -12.04 30.93
N ALA A 326 23.05 -11.88 30.33
CA ALA A 326 21.81 -11.60 31.05
C ALA A 326 20.72 -12.59 30.64
N GLN A 327 20.12 -13.26 31.64
CA GLN A 327 19.03 -14.21 31.44
C GLN A 327 17.76 -13.67 32.10
N PRO A 328 16.69 -13.41 31.36
CA PRO A 328 15.38 -13.10 31.96
C PRO A 328 14.84 -14.37 32.65
N LEU A 329 14.48 -14.26 33.92
CA LEU A 329 13.90 -15.36 34.69
C LEU A 329 12.40 -15.21 34.88
N PHE A 330 11.92 -13.95 34.89
CA PHE A 330 10.51 -13.60 35.06
C PHE A 330 10.20 -12.26 34.39
#